data_d3ac16a223d15928d51d9b11ceb0e8e9
#
_entry.id   d3ac16a223d15928d51d9b11ceb0e8e9
#
_cell.length_a   1.000
_cell.length_b   1.000
_cell.length_c   1.000
_cell.angle_alpha   90.00
_cell.angle_beta   90.00
_cell.angle_gamma   90.00
#
_symmetry.space_group_name_H-M   'P 1'
#
loop_
_entity.id
_entity.type
_entity.pdbx_description
1 polymer ?
#
loop_
_entity_poly.entity_id
_entity_poly.type
_entity_poly.pdbx_seq_one_letter_code
_entity_poly.pdbx_strand_id
1 'polypeptide(L)'
;MTLMTHSKHGTFRPKLLALVQSNSANVIQDTTKAAFKVLPDTIAALKVLVALKGIGPATASLLLSVAAPDTVPFFSDELFRWCTWDESGSPGGWRRKIKYNAKEYEMMLGKVDALVKRLGVRALDAEQVAWVLGKEHMDIDVEDDGPVDDAAKEEESVPETAVEEKVSKPQVKAGAKRKASETKTPIEGTRKSTRTKK
;
A
#
# COMPACT_ATOMS: atom_id res chain seq x y z
N MET A 1 -2.43 22.84 7.83
CA MET A 1 -2.54 21.61 7.02
C MET A 1 -2.70 21.95 5.53
N THR A 2 -1.83 22.82 5.03
CA THR A 2 -1.94 23.43 3.69
C THR A 2 -0.73 23.10 2.80
N LEU A 3 0.05 22.08 3.18
CA LEU A 3 1.31 21.74 2.50
C LEU A 3 1.16 20.83 1.26
N MET A 4 -0.04 20.34 0.96
CA MET A 4 -0.26 19.46 -0.21
C MET A 4 -0.80 20.17 -1.46
N THR A 5 -0.97 21.49 -1.44
CA THR A 5 -1.60 22.22 -2.54
C THR A 5 -0.62 22.88 -3.50
N HIS A 6 0.68 22.78 -3.29
CA HIS A 6 1.70 23.47 -4.10
C HIS A 6 2.63 22.55 -4.88
N SER A 7 2.33 21.25 -5.00
CA SER A 7 2.98 20.46 -6.02
C SER A 7 2.40 20.84 -7.37
N LYS A 8 3.19 21.41 -8.26
CA LYS A 8 2.80 21.75 -9.64
C LYS A 8 2.29 20.55 -10.44
N HIS A 9 2.42 19.34 -9.89
CA HIS A 9 1.97 18.08 -10.48
C HIS A 9 0.79 17.44 -9.70
N GLY A 10 0.27 18.11 -8.66
CA GLY A 10 -0.86 17.61 -7.89
C GLY A 10 -2.18 17.83 -8.60
N THR A 11 -2.68 16.82 -9.31
CA THR A 11 -4.07 16.82 -9.76
C THR A 11 -4.98 17.02 -8.55
N PHE A 12 -5.75 18.12 -8.52
CA PHE A 12 -6.73 18.38 -7.47
C PHE A 12 -7.74 17.24 -7.42
N ARG A 13 -7.74 16.48 -6.34
CA ARG A 13 -8.64 15.34 -6.13
C ARG A 13 -9.69 15.69 -5.07
N PRO A 14 -10.78 16.37 -5.41
CA PRO A 14 -11.77 16.86 -4.44
C PRO A 14 -12.42 15.72 -3.64
N LYS A 15 -12.52 14.53 -4.21
CA LYS A 15 -13.06 13.34 -3.54
C LYS A 15 -12.10 12.74 -2.48
N LEU A 16 -10.81 13.06 -2.53
CA LEU A 16 -9.81 12.47 -1.62
C LEU A 16 -10.06 12.91 -0.17
N LEU A 17 -10.36 14.19 0.06
CA LEU A 17 -10.67 14.71 1.39
C LEU A 17 -11.90 14.00 1.98
N ALA A 18 -12.96 13.85 1.19
CA ALA A 18 -14.16 13.14 1.62
C ALA A 18 -13.89 11.68 1.97
N LEU A 19 -13.02 10.98 1.21
CA LEU A 19 -12.61 9.62 1.51
C LEU A 19 -11.85 9.55 2.84
N VAL A 20 -10.88 10.43 3.06
CA VAL A 20 -10.13 10.47 4.32
C VAL A 20 -11.06 10.74 5.50
N GLN A 21 -11.97 11.70 5.37
CA GLN A 21 -12.94 12.06 6.41
C GLN A 21 -13.98 10.95 6.68
N SER A 22 -14.17 10.02 5.74
CA SER A 22 -15.09 8.89 5.95
C SER A 22 -14.55 7.78 6.87
N ASN A 23 -13.28 7.85 7.26
CA ASN A 23 -12.73 6.95 8.28
C ASN A 23 -13.16 7.44 9.68
N SER A 24 -13.64 6.54 10.52
CA SER A 24 -13.95 6.91 11.92
C SER A 24 -12.67 7.16 12.72
N ALA A 25 -12.77 8.01 13.74
CA ALA A 25 -11.64 8.36 14.60
C ALA A 25 -10.97 7.13 15.24
N ASN A 26 -11.79 6.17 15.70
CA ASN A 26 -11.29 4.94 16.30
C ASN A 26 -10.49 4.09 15.30
N VAL A 27 -11.00 3.93 14.07
CA VAL A 27 -10.31 3.20 13.01
C VAL A 27 -8.97 3.86 12.67
N ILE A 28 -8.93 5.19 12.57
CA ILE A 28 -7.69 5.93 12.35
C ILE A 28 -6.70 5.68 13.47
N GLN A 29 -7.12 5.82 14.73
CA GLN A 29 -6.24 5.62 15.89
C GLN A 29 -5.69 4.20 15.96
N ASP A 30 -6.56 3.20 15.82
CA ASP A 30 -6.18 1.79 15.95
C ASP A 30 -5.25 1.38 14.80
N THR A 31 -5.57 1.78 13.58
CA THR A 31 -4.73 1.50 12.40
C THR A 31 -3.37 2.19 12.51
N THR A 32 -3.32 3.45 12.94
CA THR A 32 -2.06 4.18 13.11
C THR A 32 -1.21 3.55 14.21
N LYS A 33 -1.80 3.19 15.36
CA LYS A 33 -1.10 2.48 16.43
C LYS A 33 -0.57 1.12 15.96
N ALA A 34 -1.37 0.38 15.21
CA ALA A 34 -0.98 -0.92 14.66
C ALA A 34 0.20 -0.77 13.69
N ALA A 35 0.16 0.22 12.79
CA ALA A 35 1.24 0.49 11.86
C ALA A 35 2.55 0.83 12.56
N PHE A 36 2.52 1.71 13.57
CA PHE A 36 3.74 2.10 14.29
C PHE A 36 4.33 0.97 15.13
N LYS A 37 3.50 0.02 15.61
CA LYS A 37 3.97 -1.17 16.32
C LYS A 37 4.71 -2.16 15.41
N VAL A 38 4.45 -2.14 14.12
CA VAL A 38 5.09 -3.04 13.15
C VAL A 38 6.49 -2.56 12.77
N LEU A 39 6.80 -1.26 12.98
CA LEU A 39 8.17 -0.78 12.76
C LEU A 39 9.19 -1.59 13.58
N PRO A 40 10.34 -1.94 13.01
CA PRO A 40 10.96 -1.35 11.81
C PRO A 40 10.57 -1.99 10.46
N ASP A 41 9.62 -2.93 10.38
CA ASP A 41 9.15 -3.45 9.09
C ASP A 41 8.32 -2.37 8.36
N THR A 42 9.01 -1.54 7.58
CA THR A 42 8.41 -0.40 6.89
C THR A 42 7.34 -0.82 5.89
N ILE A 43 7.53 -1.93 5.18
CA ILE A 43 6.58 -2.41 4.16
C ILE A 43 5.31 -2.95 4.82
N ALA A 44 5.43 -3.69 5.91
CA ALA A 44 4.27 -4.15 6.65
C ALA A 44 3.50 -2.97 7.28
N ALA A 45 4.21 -1.99 7.87
CA ALA A 45 3.61 -0.78 8.42
C ALA A 45 2.87 0.05 7.36
N LEU A 46 3.45 0.18 6.16
CA LEU A 46 2.84 0.86 5.02
C LEU A 46 1.53 0.17 4.60
N LYS A 47 1.53 -1.16 4.48
CA LYS A 47 0.33 -1.93 4.13
C LYS A 47 -0.81 -1.74 5.14
N VAL A 48 -0.49 -1.63 6.43
CA VAL A 48 -1.48 -1.35 7.48
C VAL A 48 -2.12 0.02 7.27
N LEU A 49 -1.32 1.07 7.00
CA LEU A 49 -1.85 2.43 6.79
C LEU A 49 -2.67 2.58 5.51
N VAL A 50 -2.29 1.90 4.44
CA VAL A 50 -3.00 1.94 3.15
C VAL A 50 -4.40 1.32 3.25
N ALA A 51 -4.72 0.55 4.29
CA ALA A 51 -6.08 0.09 4.56
C ALA A 51 -7.06 1.23 4.89
N LEU A 52 -6.56 2.41 5.28
CA LEU A 52 -7.41 3.60 5.49
C LEU A 52 -7.86 4.19 4.16
N LYS A 53 -9.14 4.52 4.06
CA LYS A 53 -9.70 5.12 2.85
C LYS A 53 -9.01 6.44 2.53
N GLY A 54 -8.60 6.62 1.28
CA GLY A 54 -7.91 7.81 0.82
C GLY A 54 -6.42 7.90 1.21
N ILE A 55 -5.85 6.86 1.81
CA ILE A 55 -4.42 6.81 2.15
C ILE A 55 -3.72 5.87 1.16
N GLY A 56 -2.94 6.46 0.26
CA GLY A 56 -2.08 5.71 -0.65
C GLY A 56 -0.65 5.54 -0.11
N PRO A 57 0.22 4.81 -0.82
CA PRO A 57 1.61 4.57 -0.39
C PRO A 57 2.41 5.83 -0.11
N ALA A 58 2.25 6.89 -0.89
CA ALA A 58 2.95 8.16 -0.65
C ALA A 58 2.51 8.82 0.68
N THR A 59 1.20 8.87 0.95
CA THR A 59 0.70 9.43 2.22
C THR A 59 1.09 8.55 3.41
N ALA A 60 1.00 7.23 3.25
CA ALA A 60 1.40 6.29 4.29
C ALA A 60 2.89 6.41 4.63
N SER A 61 3.77 6.49 3.62
CA SER A 61 5.21 6.68 3.84
C SER A 61 5.54 8.01 4.50
N LEU A 62 4.80 9.11 4.18
CA LEU A 62 4.95 10.38 4.86
C LEU A 62 4.66 10.28 6.36
N LEU A 63 3.57 9.58 6.74
CA LEU A 63 3.25 9.38 8.16
C LEU A 63 4.32 8.54 8.87
N LEU A 64 4.84 7.52 8.20
CA LEU A 64 5.89 6.65 8.76
C LEU A 64 7.24 7.38 8.86
N SER A 65 7.60 8.24 7.88
CA SER A 65 8.85 9.00 7.92
C SER A 65 8.88 10.03 9.06
N VAL A 66 7.74 10.58 9.43
CA VAL A 66 7.62 11.44 10.63
C VAL A 66 7.82 10.64 11.92
N ALA A 67 7.33 9.39 11.96
CA ALA A 67 7.47 8.52 13.14
C ALA A 67 8.87 7.92 13.28
N ALA A 68 9.59 7.69 12.18
CA ALA A 68 10.90 7.07 12.15
C ALA A 68 11.82 7.71 11.08
N PRO A 69 12.20 8.99 11.25
CA PRO A 69 12.90 9.77 10.23
C PRO A 69 14.29 9.25 9.88
N ASP A 70 14.90 8.50 10.79
CA ASP A 70 16.24 7.96 10.58
C ASP A 70 16.26 6.79 9.59
N THR A 71 15.16 6.03 9.54
CA THR A 71 15.12 4.74 8.83
C THR A 71 14.05 4.67 7.74
N VAL A 72 12.99 5.46 7.81
CA VAL A 72 11.88 5.41 6.88
C VAL A 72 11.88 6.63 5.96
N PRO A 73 12.15 6.45 4.66
CA PRO A 73 12.08 7.56 3.71
C PRO A 73 10.64 7.89 3.33
N PHE A 74 10.37 9.17 3.09
CA PHE A 74 9.14 9.61 2.43
C PHE A 74 9.18 9.25 0.93
N PHE A 75 8.08 8.78 0.39
CA PHE A 75 7.91 8.55 -1.04
C PHE A 75 7.65 9.87 -1.77
N SER A 76 8.67 10.74 -1.80
CA SER A 76 8.64 11.97 -2.59
C SER A 76 9.02 11.71 -4.03
N ASP A 77 8.59 12.59 -4.92
CA ASP A 77 8.91 12.53 -6.35
C ASP A 77 10.41 12.62 -6.58
N GLU A 78 11.03 13.54 -5.89
CA GLU A 78 12.45 13.84 -6.01
C GLU A 78 13.29 12.65 -5.53
N LEU A 79 12.99 12.09 -4.36
CA LEU A 79 13.73 10.95 -3.84
C LEU A 79 13.58 9.72 -4.72
N PHE A 80 12.35 9.44 -5.17
CA PHE A 80 12.11 8.31 -6.07
C PHE A 80 12.90 8.44 -7.37
N ARG A 81 12.82 9.61 -8.03
CA ARG A 81 13.51 9.87 -9.30
C ARG A 81 15.02 9.80 -9.15
N TRP A 82 15.54 10.36 -8.06
CA TRP A 82 16.97 10.31 -7.77
C TRP A 82 17.45 8.87 -7.52
N CYS A 83 16.77 8.13 -6.67
CA CYS A 83 17.13 6.73 -6.38
C CYS A 83 16.99 5.80 -7.59
N THR A 84 16.09 6.10 -8.53
CA THR A 84 15.85 5.28 -9.71
C THR A 84 16.48 5.84 -10.99
N TRP A 85 17.46 6.73 -10.83
CA TRP A 85 18.09 7.43 -11.96
C TRP A 85 18.57 6.49 -13.06
N ASP A 86 19.31 5.45 -12.68
CA ASP A 86 19.92 4.48 -13.58
C ASP A 86 18.98 3.35 -14.02
N GLU A 87 17.74 3.33 -13.53
CA GLU A 87 16.76 2.30 -13.91
C GLU A 87 16.27 2.52 -15.35
N SER A 88 16.05 1.40 -16.06
CA SER A 88 15.48 1.43 -17.40
C SER A 88 14.07 2.06 -17.41
N GLY A 89 13.74 2.77 -18.47
CA GLY A 89 12.44 3.40 -18.67
C GLY A 89 12.54 4.74 -19.38
N SER A 90 11.47 5.12 -20.08
CA SER A 90 11.36 6.41 -20.77
C SER A 90 10.05 7.08 -20.38
N PRO A 91 10.09 8.38 -20.00
CA PRO A 91 11.27 9.20 -19.74
C PRO A 91 12.05 8.73 -18.51
N GLY A 92 13.37 8.97 -18.48
CA GLY A 92 14.27 8.70 -17.36
C GLY A 92 14.58 9.95 -16.54
N GLY A 93 15.43 9.80 -15.51
CA GLY A 93 15.91 10.90 -14.67
C GLY A 93 14.76 11.65 -13.97
N TRP A 94 14.86 12.98 -13.91
CA TRP A 94 13.84 13.82 -13.24
C TRP A 94 12.47 13.81 -13.93
N ARG A 95 12.36 13.37 -15.17
CA ARG A 95 11.08 13.28 -15.91
C ARG A 95 10.41 11.91 -15.76
N ARG A 96 10.98 10.98 -14.98
CA ARG A 96 10.44 9.65 -14.76
C ARG A 96 9.02 9.71 -14.18
N LYS A 97 8.08 9.01 -14.84
CA LYS A 97 6.70 8.88 -14.36
C LYS A 97 6.64 7.95 -13.14
N ILE A 98 5.83 8.32 -12.15
CA ILE A 98 5.67 7.60 -10.89
C ILE A 98 4.23 7.10 -10.80
N LYS A 99 4.07 5.81 -10.49
CA LYS A 99 2.74 5.19 -10.31
C LYS A 99 2.26 5.23 -8.86
N TYR A 100 3.13 5.57 -7.92
CA TYR A 100 2.87 5.64 -6.47
C TYR A 100 2.32 4.34 -5.87
N ASN A 101 2.74 3.19 -6.39
CA ASN A 101 2.36 1.89 -5.89
C ASN A 101 3.38 1.35 -4.87
N ALA A 102 2.98 0.29 -4.14
CA ALA A 102 3.82 -0.30 -3.11
C ALA A 102 5.13 -0.90 -3.64
N LYS A 103 5.15 -1.40 -4.89
CA LYS A 103 6.36 -1.98 -5.51
C LYS A 103 7.42 -0.91 -5.78
N GLU A 104 7.00 0.25 -6.26
CA GLU A 104 7.92 1.38 -6.47
C GLU A 104 8.48 1.89 -5.14
N TYR A 105 7.64 1.95 -4.10
CA TYR A 105 8.11 2.31 -2.77
C TYR A 105 9.12 1.30 -2.22
N GLU A 106 8.85 0.00 -2.33
CA GLU A 106 9.74 -1.06 -1.89
C GLU A 106 11.10 -1.00 -2.61
N MET A 107 11.09 -0.77 -3.93
CA MET A 107 12.32 -0.58 -4.72
C MET A 107 13.11 0.64 -4.24
N MET A 108 12.45 1.79 -4.05
CA MET A 108 13.06 3.01 -3.51
C MET A 108 13.64 2.77 -2.11
N LEU A 109 12.87 2.13 -1.21
CA LEU A 109 13.29 1.82 0.15
C LEU A 109 14.59 1.03 0.16
N GLY A 110 14.69 -0.03 -0.67
CA GLY A 110 15.92 -0.82 -0.75
C GLY A 110 17.14 -0.02 -1.21
N LYS A 111 16.96 0.94 -2.12
CA LYS A 111 18.03 1.83 -2.59
C LYS A 111 18.43 2.87 -1.53
N VAL A 112 17.44 3.44 -0.82
CA VAL A 112 17.70 4.36 0.29
C VAL A 112 18.42 3.64 1.43
N ASP A 113 18.00 2.45 1.80
CA ASP A 113 18.67 1.64 2.82
C ASP A 113 20.14 1.36 2.49
N ALA A 114 20.43 1.04 1.23
CA ALA A 114 21.80 0.84 0.76
C ALA A 114 22.62 2.15 0.85
N LEU A 115 22.01 3.30 0.50
CA LEU A 115 22.63 4.62 0.57
C LEU A 115 22.92 5.01 2.01
N VAL A 116 21.93 4.90 2.90
CA VAL A 116 22.02 5.21 4.34
C VAL A 116 23.12 4.38 5.00
N LYS A 117 23.16 3.08 4.73
CA LYS A 117 24.20 2.19 5.26
C LYS A 117 25.59 2.56 4.75
N ARG A 118 25.71 2.92 3.48
CA ARG A 118 27.01 3.26 2.86
C ARG A 118 27.58 4.59 3.38
N LEU A 119 26.70 5.57 3.58
CA LEU A 119 27.11 6.95 3.92
C LEU A 119 27.02 7.26 5.42
N GLY A 120 26.32 6.43 6.21
CA GLY A 120 26.10 6.68 7.63
C GLY A 120 25.18 7.89 7.89
N VAL A 121 24.24 8.15 6.97
CA VAL A 121 23.27 9.25 7.05
C VAL A 121 21.87 8.73 7.39
N ARG A 122 20.92 9.61 7.69
CA ARG A 122 19.53 9.24 7.94
C ARG A 122 18.74 9.19 6.62
N ALA A 123 17.62 8.49 6.62
CA ALA A 123 16.70 8.48 5.48
C ALA A 123 16.17 9.90 5.17
N LEU A 124 15.90 10.69 6.21
CA LEU A 124 15.51 12.10 6.07
C LEU A 124 16.59 12.94 5.36
N ASP A 125 17.87 12.72 5.65
CA ASP A 125 18.97 13.48 5.02
C ASP A 125 19.03 13.18 3.52
N ALA A 126 18.81 11.91 3.12
CA ALA A 126 18.75 11.51 1.72
C ALA A 126 17.57 12.19 0.99
N GLU A 127 16.41 12.29 1.65
CA GLU A 127 15.23 12.96 1.12
C GLU A 127 15.47 14.46 0.91
N GLN A 128 16.08 15.13 1.89
CA GLN A 128 16.41 16.55 1.79
C GLN A 128 17.38 16.85 0.64
N VAL A 129 18.41 16.03 0.47
CA VAL A 129 19.36 16.14 -0.66
C VAL A 129 18.63 15.93 -1.99
N ALA A 130 17.79 14.90 -2.10
CA ALA A 130 17.02 14.64 -3.31
C ALA A 130 16.08 15.79 -3.66
N TRP A 131 15.45 16.41 -2.64
CA TRP A 131 14.59 17.57 -2.83
C TRP A 131 15.35 18.77 -3.40
N VAL A 132 16.55 19.10 -2.86
CA VAL A 132 17.38 20.18 -3.38
C VAL A 132 17.78 19.92 -4.83
N LEU A 133 18.32 18.72 -5.12
CA LEU A 133 18.72 18.34 -6.48
C LEU A 133 17.56 18.39 -7.46
N GLY A 134 16.38 17.92 -7.04
CA GLY A 134 15.17 17.97 -7.87
C GLY A 134 14.72 19.38 -8.17
N LYS A 135 14.79 20.30 -7.20
CA LYS A 135 14.43 21.70 -7.41
C LYS A 135 15.39 22.43 -8.34
N GLU A 136 16.68 22.25 -8.15
CA GLU A 136 17.68 22.84 -9.03
C GLU A 136 17.50 22.43 -10.51
N HIS A 137 17.09 21.19 -10.76
CA HIS A 137 16.89 20.70 -12.13
C HIS A 137 15.52 21.03 -12.72
N MET A 138 14.47 21.11 -11.87
CA MET A 138 13.13 21.45 -12.33
C MET A 138 12.94 22.95 -12.60
N ASP A 139 13.68 23.81 -11.92
CA ASP A 139 13.64 25.26 -12.18
C ASP A 139 14.32 25.65 -13.52
N ILE A 140 15.16 24.76 -14.06
CA ILE A 140 15.81 24.95 -15.37
C ILE A 140 14.89 24.52 -16.54
N ASP A 141 13.93 23.60 -16.29
CA ASP A 141 13.08 22.98 -17.31
C ASP A 141 11.65 23.57 -17.42
N VAL A 142 11.41 24.82 -16.99
CA VAL A 142 10.04 25.41 -16.94
C VAL A 142 9.44 25.73 -18.32
N GLU A 143 10.05 25.35 -19.43
CA GLU A 143 9.56 25.67 -20.77
C GLU A 143 9.14 24.47 -21.63
N ASP A 144 8.44 23.46 -21.15
CA ASP A 144 7.66 22.56 -22.05
C ASP A 144 6.71 21.62 -21.32
N ASP A 145 5.55 22.11 -20.91
CA ASP A 145 4.41 21.27 -20.54
C ASP A 145 3.38 21.24 -21.70
N GLY A 146 3.63 20.35 -22.65
CA GLY A 146 2.60 19.88 -23.57
C GLY A 146 1.52 19.07 -22.82
N PRO A 147 0.28 18.98 -23.35
CA PRO A 147 -0.85 18.37 -22.66
C PRO A 147 -0.61 16.87 -22.40
N VAL A 148 -0.66 16.46 -21.14
CA VAL A 148 -0.63 15.07 -20.74
C VAL A 148 -1.99 14.43 -20.96
N ASP A 149 -2.08 13.52 -21.94
CA ASP A 149 -3.24 12.66 -22.14
C ASP A 149 -3.53 11.83 -20.89
N ASP A 150 -4.71 12.09 -20.30
CA ASP A 150 -5.25 11.37 -19.16
C ASP A 150 -5.92 10.08 -19.65
N ALA A 151 -5.12 9.01 -19.76
CA ALA A 151 -5.59 7.68 -20.08
C ALA A 151 -4.96 6.59 -19.20
N ALA A 152 -5.39 6.53 -17.96
CA ALA A 152 -5.25 5.32 -17.15
C ALA A 152 -6.45 5.20 -16.20
N LYS A 153 -7.57 4.73 -16.74
CA LYS A 153 -8.61 4.06 -16.00
C LYS A 153 -8.06 2.69 -15.60
N GLU A 154 -7.68 2.51 -14.36
CA GLU A 154 -7.65 1.19 -13.75
C GLU A 154 -8.84 1.11 -12.79
N GLU A 155 -9.90 0.51 -13.30
CA GLU A 155 -11.00 -0.02 -12.49
C GLU A 155 -10.50 -1.29 -11.79
N GLU A 156 -9.99 -1.17 -10.60
CA GLU A 156 -9.85 -2.32 -9.71
C GLU A 156 -11.19 -2.53 -8.99
N SER A 157 -12.02 -3.38 -9.59
CA SER A 157 -13.29 -3.83 -9.03
C SER A 157 -13.02 -4.71 -7.81
N VAL A 158 -13.31 -4.17 -6.63
CA VAL A 158 -13.44 -4.95 -5.40
C VAL A 158 -14.84 -5.57 -5.41
N PRO A 159 -15.03 -6.89 -5.23
CA PRO A 159 -16.36 -7.46 -5.16
C PRO A 159 -17.03 -7.05 -3.85
N GLU A 160 -18.07 -6.27 -3.98
CA GLU A 160 -19.00 -5.89 -2.92
C GLU A 160 -19.87 -7.10 -2.58
N THR A 161 -19.58 -7.78 -1.47
CA THR A 161 -20.51 -8.73 -0.89
C THR A 161 -21.61 -7.98 -0.16
N ALA A 162 -22.70 -7.75 -0.87
CA ALA A 162 -23.95 -7.26 -0.30
C ALA A 162 -24.55 -8.31 0.61
N VAL A 163 -24.65 -8.01 1.90
CA VAL A 163 -25.49 -8.71 2.86
C VAL A 163 -26.84 -8.00 2.88
N GLU A 164 -27.78 -8.48 2.07
CA GLU A 164 -29.19 -8.08 2.21
C GLU A 164 -29.84 -8.86 3.35
N GLU A 165 -30.14 -8.17 4.42
CA GLU A 165 -31.02 -8.62 5.49
C GLU A 165 -32.49 -8.47 5.03
N LYS A 166 -33.14 -9.58 4.66
CA LYS A 166 -34.59 -9.64 4.50
C LYS A 166 -35.22 -10.33 5.69
N VAL A 167 -35.81 -9.51 6.54
CA VAL A 167 -36.82 -9.93 7.52
C VAL A 167 -38.11 -10.33 6.78
N SER A 168 -38.55 -11.58 6.92
CA SER A 168 -39.94 -11.94 6.74
C SER A 168 -40.36 -13.09 7.66
N LYS A 169 -41.47 -12.83 8.32
CA LYS A 169 -42.17 -13.61 9.35
C LYS A 169 -42.73 -14.96 8.85
N PRO A 170 -43.14 -15.85 9.78
CA PRO A 170 -43.34 -17.25 9.56
C PRO A 170 -44.75 -17.62 9.09
N GLN A 171 -44.86 -18.66 8.26
CA GLN A 171 -46.12 -19.41 8.13
C GLN A 171 -45.86 -20.90 8.22
N VAL A 172 -46.61 -21.48 9.14
CA VAL A 172 -46.73 -22.90 9.47
C VAL A 172 -47.56 -23.66 8.42
N LYS A 173 -47.15 -24.88 8.03
CA LYS A 173 -47.98 -26.07 7.80
C LYS A 173 -47.09 -27.28 7.45
N ALA A 174 -47.04 -28.19 8.30
CA ALA A 174 -47.47 -29.57 8.48
C ALA A 174 -47.36 -30.51 7.25
N GLY A 175 -46.73 -31.69 7.45
CA GLY A 175 -47.04 -32.88 6.71
C GLY A 175 -45.84 -33.78 6.36
N ALA A 176 -45.45 -34.63 7.25
CA ALA A 176 -45.56 -36.09 7.26
C ALA A 176 -44.52 -36.91 6.47
N LYS A 177 -43.86 -37.75 7.23
CA LYS A 177 -43.56 -39.18 7.11
C LYS A 177 -42.31 -39.71 6.38
N ARG A 178 -41.47 -40.30 7.27
CA ARG A 178 -40.90 -41.69 7.18
C ARG A 178 -39.85 -41.93 6.06
N LYS A 179 -38.67 -42.53 6.29
CA LYS A 179 -38.37 -43.80 6.99
C LYS A 179 -36.88 -43.96 7.21
N ALA A 180 -36.54 -44.61 8.25
CA ALA A 180 -35.30 -45.12 8.77
C ALA A 180 -34.56 -46.10 7.83
N SER A 181 -33.24 -46.22 8.05
CA SER A 181 -32.50 -47.46 8.35
C SER A 181 -31.00 -47.15 8.23
N GLU A 182 -30.29 -47.21 9.30
CA GLU A 182 -29.51 -48.30 9.88
C GLU A 182 -28.12 -48.48 9.27
N THR A 183 -27.18 -48.18 10.15
CA THR A 183 -26.03 -48.96 10.62
C THR A 183 -25.01 -49.53 9.63
N LYS A 184 -23.73 -49.21 9.78
CA LYS A 184 -22.70 -50.09 10.36
C LYS A 184 -21.28 -49.52 10.18
N THR A 185 -20.59 -49.28 11.26
CA THR A 185 -19.12 -49.37 11.45
C THR A 185 -18.74 -50.85 11.63
N PRO A 186 -17.47 -51.24 11.83
CA PRO A 186 -16.13 -50.76 11.43
C PRO A 186 -15.34 -51.90 10.74
N ILE A 187 -14.03 -51.72 10.44
CA ILE A 187 -12.95 -52.71 10.67
C ILE A 187 -11.59 -52.11 10.37
N GLU A 188 -10.75 -52.26 11.31
CA GLU A 188 -9.34 -52.19 11.53
C GLU A 188 -8.50 -52.99 10.50
N GLY A 189 -7.25 -52.56 10.26
CA GLY A 189 -6.28 -53.34 9.47
C GLY A 189 -4.87 -52.71 9.41
N THR A 190 -4.13 -52.87 10.48
CA THR A 190 -2.65 -52.86 10.63
C THR A 190 -1.86 -53.61 9.55
N ARG A 191 -0.65 -53.10 9.19
CA ARG A 191 0.67 -53.79 9.07
C ARG A 191 1.67 -52.89 8.34
N LYS A 192 2.68 -52.38 9.03
CA LYS A 192 4.08 -52.80 9.26
C LYS A 192 4.77 -53.54 8.12
N SER A 193 5.88 -53.02 7.64
CA SER A 193 7.20 -53.68 7.43
C SER A 193 8.14 -52.77 6.64
N THR A 194 9.17 -52.17 7.20
CA THR A 194 10.57 -52.54 7.42
C THR A 194 11.39 -52.95 6.18
N ARG A 195 12.55 -52.34 6.11
CA ARG A 195 13.89 -52.89 5.73
C ARG A 195 14.44 -52.42 4.38
N THR A 196 15.47 -51.68 4.38
CA THR A 196 16.93 -51.82 4.58
C THR A 196 17.73 -51.86 3.27
N LYS A 197 18.79 -50.99 3.24
CA LYS A 197 20.15 -51.19 2.68
C LYS A 197 20.35 -51.43 1.17
N LYS A 198 21.01 -50.58 0.48
CA LYS A 198 22.45 -50.57 0.27
C LYS A 198 22.90 -49.20 -0.16
#